data_33de78dc8c29dceed011df7dd482bf43
#
_entry.id   33de78dc8c29dceed011df7dd482bf43
#
_cell.length_a   1.000
_cell.length_b   1.000
_cell.length_c   1.000
_cell.angle_alpha   90.00
_cell.angle_beta   90.00
_cell.angle_gamma   90.00
#
_symmetry.space_group_name_H-M   'P 1'
#
loop_
_entity.id
_entity.type
_entity.pdbx_description
1 polymer ?
#
loop_
_entity_poly.entity_id
_entity_poly.type
_entity_poly.pdbx_seq_one_letter_code
_entity_poly.pdbx_strand_id
1 'polypeptide(L)'
;MTNSIEDVCEQAQVILLVGSNPEEAHPVMGMRIRQAVERGAKLIVVDPRDIGLASKADIHLKLRPGTNVAFANGMAHAIIAQGLADKEFVENRTEGFEEFAVMVADYTPEKVAEICGIDADDLVQAATMYAKADRAPIIYCLGVAEHSTGTEGVMSMSNMAMLVGKLGR
;
A
#
# COMPACT_ATOMS: atom_id res chain seq x y z
N MET A 1 -7.53 -5.45 -13.27
CA MET A 1 -6.07 -5.42 -13.10
C MET A 1 -5.48 -4.59 -14.21
N THR A 2 -4.58 -3.70 -13.89
CA THR A 2 -3.88 -2.85 -14.88
C THR A 2 -2.69 -3.56 -15.52
N ASN A 3 -2.15 -4.61 -14.86
CA ASN A 3 -0.94 -5.33 -15.24
C ASN A 3 -1.16 -6.84 -15.16
N SER A 4 -0.36 -7.63 -15.86
CA SER A 4 -0.34 -9.08 -15.69
C SER A 4 0.29 -9.48 -14.35
N ILE A 5 0.02 -10.70 -13.90
CA ILE A 5 0.66 -11.26 -12.68
C ILE A 5 2.18 -11.30 -12.83
N GLU A 6 2.65 -11.56 -14.05
CA GLU A 6 4.07 -11.61 -14.36
C GLU A 6 4.70 -10.24 -14.22
N ASP A 7 4.14 -9.20 -14.84
CA ASP A 7 4.65 -7.83 -14.73
C ASP A 7 4.72 -7.35 -13.29
N VAL A 8 3.62 -7.59 -12.54
CA VAL A 8 3.49 -7.19 -11.13
C VAL A 8 4.58 -7.80 -10.24
N CYS A 9 4.93 -9.06 -10.49
CA CYS A 9 5.89 -9.77 -9.64
C CYS A 9 7.32 -9.74 -10.17
N GLU A 10 7.52 -9.79 -11.51
CA GLU A 10 8.87 -9.92 -12.07
C GLU A 10 9.65 -8.61 -12.05
N GLN A 11 8.96 -7.49 -12.14
CA GLN A 11 9.57 -6.17 -12.23
C GLN A 11 9.43 -5.34 -10.95
N ALA A 12 8.71 -5.85 -9.95
CA ALA A 12 8.50 -5.13 -8.69
C ALA A 12 9.81 -4.94 -7.91
N GLN A 13 10.04 -3.72 -7.45
CA GLN A 13 11.08 -3.39 -6.48
C GLN A 13 10.53 -3.44 -5.05
N VAL A 14 9.28 -3.02 -4.88
CA VAL A 14 8.52 -3.09 -3.63
C VAL A 14 7.14 -3.65 -3.93
N ILE A 15 6.66 -4.60 -3.14
CA ILE A 15 5.28 -5.10 -3.20
C ILE A 15 4.57 -4.67 -1.92
N LEU A 16 3.47 -3.93 -2.06
CA LEU A 16 2.57 -3.59 -0.97
C LEU A 16 1.37 -4.55 -1.01
N LEU A 17 1.36 -5.51 -0.07
CA LEU A 17 0.33 -6.54 0.06
C LEU A 17 -0.61 -6.18 1.20
N VAL A 18 -1.89 -5.90 0.89
CA VAL A 18 -2.87 -5.39 1.85
C VAL A 18 -4.10 -6.30 1.94
N GLY A 19 -4.40 -6.81 3.14
CA GLY A 19 -5.60 -7.60 3.39
C GLY A 19 -5.75 -8.79 2.45
N SER A 20 -4.64 -9.49 2.18
CA SER A 20 -4.59 -10.59 1.22
C SER A 20 -3.64 -11.69 1.69
N ASN A 21 -4.10 -12.94 1.63
CA ASN A 21 -3.25 -14.13 1.83
C ASN A 21 -3.20 -14.94 0.53
N PRO A 22 -2.36 -14.52 -0.43
CA PRO A 22 -2.31 -15.17 -1.73
C PRO A 22 -1.72 -16.59 -1.68
N GLU A 23 -0.98 -16.98 -0.66
CA GLU A 23 -0.48 -18.35 -0.53
C GLU A 23 -1.63 -19.36 -0.35
N GLU A 24 -2.74 -18.94 0.27
CA GLU A 24 -3.93 -19.77 0.45
C GLU A 24 -4.96 -19.54 -0.67
N ALA A 25 -5.30 -18.28 -0.97
CA ALA A 25 -6.40 -17.96 -1.87
C ALA A 25 -5.99 -17.95 -3.35
N HIS A 26 -4.73 -17.63 -3.67
CA HIS A 26 -4.20 -17.51 -5.04
C HIS A 26 -2.76 -18.04 -5.11
N PRO A 27 -2.56 -19.38 -5.00
CA PRO A 27 -1.23 -20.00 -4.80
C PRO A 27 -0.19 -19.59 -5.86
N VAL A 28 -0.61 -19.42 -7.11
CA VAL A 28 0.30 -18.97 -8.20
C VAL A 28 0.82 -17.56 -7.92
N MET A 29 -0.05 -16.64 -7.48
CA MET A 29 0.35 -15.29 -7.09
C MET A 29 1.27 -15.34 -5.86
N GLY A 30 0.93 -16.12 -4.85
CA GLY A 30 1.76 -16.30 -3.64
C GLY A 30 3.16 -16.81 -3.98
N MET A 31 3.25 -17.79 -4.87
CA MET A 31 4.54 -18.30 -5.36
C MET A 31 5.34 -17.21 -6.09
N ARG A 32 4.70 -16.43 -6.98
CA ARG A 32 5.36 -15.35 -7.72
C ARG A 32 5.85 -14.23 -6.82
N ILE A 33 5.07 -13.84 -5.79
CA ILE A 33 5.51 -12.86 -4.78
C ILE A 33 6.72 -13.39 -4.02
N ARG A 34 6.69 -14.65 -3.58
CA ARG A 34 7.83 -15.28 -2.90
C ARG A 34 9.10 -15.25 -3.76
N GLN A 35 8.99 -15.62 -5.03
CA GLN A 35 10.09 -15.55 -5.99
C GLN A 35 10.60 -14.12 -6.20
N ALA A 36 9.70 -13.12 -6.24
CA ALA A 36 10.10 -11.71 -6.33
C ALA A 36 10.94 -11.28 -5.12
N VAL A 37 10.50 -11.64 -3.91
CA VAL A 37 11.25 -11.38 -2.67
C VAL A 37 12.60 -12.07 -2.67
N GLU A 38 12.68 -13.32 -3.11
CA GLU A 38 13.94 -14.06 -3.24
C GLU A 38 14.90 -13.43 -4.25
N ARG A 39 14.39 -12.72 -5.26
CA ARG A 39 15.19 -11.92 -6.20
C ARG A 39 15.57 -10.52 -5.68
N GLY A 40 15.11 -10.15 -4.49
CA GLY A 40 15.48 -8.89 -3.82
C GLY A 40 14.39 -7.82 -3.81
N ALA A 41 13.17 -8.10 -4.30
CA ALA A 41 12.04 -7.20 -4.11
C ALA A 41 11.74 -7.06 -2.62
N LYS A 42 11.44 -5.84 -2.19
CA LYS A 42 10.99 -5.56 -0.82
C LYS A 42 9.51 -5.89 -0.67
N LEU A 43 9.12 -6.36 0.49
CA LEU A 43 7.74 -6.75 0.78
C LEU A 43 7.22 -6.00 2.01
N ILE A 44 6.12 -5.28 1.83
CA ILE A 44 5.34 -4.68 2.90
C ILE A 44 4.05 -5.48 3.01
N VAL A 45 3.82 -6.11 4.15
CA VAL A 45 2.57 -6.85 4.45
C VAL A 45 1.72 -6.03 5.41
N VAL A 46 0.47 -5.85 5.04
CA VAL A 46 -0.55 -5.14 5.82
C VAL A 46 -1.72 -6.10 6.03
N ASP A 47 -1.65 -6.88 7.09
CA ASP A 47 -2.67 -7.86 7.47
C ASP A 47 -2.63 -8.07 8.99
N PRO A 48 -3.78 -8.15 9.68
CA PRO A 48 -3.82 -8.41 11.13
C PRO A 48 -3.27 -9.79 11.51
N ARG A 49 -3.22 -10.70 10.56
CA ARG A 49 -2.77 -12.10 10.79
C ARG A 49 -1.30 -12.29 10.44
N ASP A 50 -0.67 -13.24 11.07
CA ASP A 50 0.67 -13.74 10.69
C ASP A 50 0.55 -14.70 9.50
N ILE A 51 0.27 -14.16 8.31
CA ILE A 51 0.25 -14.94 7.07
C ILE A 51 1.66 -15.42 6.69
N GLY A 52 1.79 -16.46 5.87
CA GLY A 52 3.08 -17.04 5.50
C GLY A 52 4.07 -16.01 4.92
N LEU A 53 3.60 -15.12 4.05
CA LEU A 53 4.42 -14.04 3.48
C LEU A 53 4.87 -12.99 4.50
N ALA A 54 4.18 -12.83 5.63
CA ALA A 54 4.59 -11.89 6.67
C ALA A 54 5.96 -12.23 7.26
N SER A 55 6.30 -13.52 7.32
CA SER A 55 7.63 -13.96 7.77
C SER A 55 8.79 -13.55 6.86
N LYS A 56 8.49 -13.11 5.65
CA LYS A 56 9.44 -12.65 4.63
C LYS A 56 9.35 -11.15 4.38
N ALA A 57 8.43 -10.47 5.06
CA ALA A 57 8.21 -9.04 4.90
C ALA A 57 9.37 -8.22 5.51
N ASP A 58 9.76 -7.16 4.83
CA ASP A 58 10.63 -6.13 5.39
C ASP A 58 9.88 -5.30 6.45
N ILE A 59 8.56 -5.10 6.25
CA ILE A 59 7.68 -4.42 7.18
C ILE A 59 6.35 -5.20 7.26
N HIS A 60 5.90 -5.52 8.46
CA HIS A 60 4.59 -6.12 8.70
C HIS A 60 3.74 -5.22 9.60
N LEU A 61 2.71 -4.60 9.02
CA LEU A 61 1.77 -3.73 9.72
C LEU A 61 0.49 -4.52 10.06
N LYS A 62 0.31 -4.83 11.35
CA LYS A 62 -0.85 -5.57 11.85
C LYS A 62 -2.00 -4.61 12.17
N LEU A 63 -2.70 -4.14 11.16
CA LEU A 63 -3.81 -3.21 11.34
C LEU A 63 -4.94 -3.81 12.17
N ARG A 64 -5.59 -2.98 13.00
CA ARG A 64 -6.91 -3.32 13.53
C ARG A 64 -7.90 -3.47 12.35
N PRO A 65 -8.73 -4.53 12.32
CA PRO A 65 -9.75 -4.68 11.28
C PRO A 65 -10.64 -3.44 11.15
N GLY A 66 -10.92 -3.03 9.92
CA GLY A 66 -11.75 -1.84 9.62
C GLY A 66 -10.99 -0.52 9.52
N THR A 67 -9.66 -0.50 9.65
CA THR A 67 -8.88 0.75 9.63
C THR A 67 -8.09 0.97 8.32
N ASN A 68 -8.44 0.25 7.26
CA ASN A 68 -7.73 0.35 5.96
C ASN A 68 -7.71 1.77 5.39
N VAL A 69 -8.82 2.52 5.50
CA VAL A 69 -8.90 3.91 5.02
C VAL A 69 -7.94 4.81 5.80
N ALA A 70 -7.92 4.68 7.13
CA ALA A 70 -7.00 5.47 7.97
C ALA A 70 -5.54 5.15 7.65
N PHE A 71 -5.21 3.87 7.46
CA PHE A 71 -3.88 3.43 7.03
C PHE A 71 -3.48 4.07 5.70
N ALA A 72 -4.32 3.95 4.66
CA ALA A 72 -3.99 4.49 3.35
C ALA A 72 -3.85 6.01 3.35
N ASN A 73 -4.71 6.72 4.10
CA ASN A 73 -4.63 8.16 4.26
C ASN A 73 -3.37 8.57 5.05
N GLY A 74 -2.97 7.79 6.06
CA GLY A 74 -1.70 8.01 6.77
C GLY A 74 -0.46 7.80 5.90
N MET A 75 -0.48 6.78 5.06
CA MET A 75 0.56 6.58 4.04
C MET A 75 0.63 7.79 3.09
N ALA A 76 -0.53 8.25 2.58
CA ALA A 76 -0.62 9.41 1.70
C ALA A 76 -0.12 10.70 2.40
N HIS A 77 -0.52 10.93 3.65
CA HIS A 77 0.00 12.02 4.47
C HIS A 77 1.53 11.99 4.54
N ALA A 78 2.11 10.84 4.92
CA ALA A 78 3.57 10.69 5.05
C ALA A 78 4.30 10.92 3.71
N ILE A 79 3.72 10.48 2.59
CA ILE A 79 4.26 10.72 1.24
C ILE A 79 4.25 12.21 0.91
N ILE A 80 3.14 12.92 1.15
CA ILE A 80 3.00 14.35 0.87
C ILE A 80 3.94 15.16 1.76
N ALA A 81 3.96 14.89 3.06
CA ALA A 81 4.78 15.59 4.03
C ALA A 81 6.29 15.48 3.73
N GLN A 82 6.73 14.36 3.15
CA GLN A 82 8.10 14.14 2.72
C GLN A 82 8.40 14.66 1.30
N GLY A 83 7.42 15.22 0.59
CA GLY A 83 7.58 15.70 -0.80
C GLY A 83 7.85 14.58 -1.81
N LEU A 84 7.38 13.36 -1.53
CA LEU A 84 7.58 12.17 -2.37
C LEU A 84 6.45 11.94 -3.39
N ALA A 85 5.46 12.84 -3.47
CA ALA A 85 4.42 12.78 -4.49
C ALA A 85 5.02 13.00 -5.89
N ASP A 86 4.52 12.26 -6.88
CA ASP A 86 4.86 12.48 -8.30
C ASP A 86 4.06 13.68 -8.82
N LYS A 87 4.66 14.87 -8.70
CA LYS A 87 4.00 16.14 -9.05
C LYS A 87 3.56 16.17 -10.50
N GLU A 88 4.40 15.69 -11.42
CA GLU A 88 4.09 15.70 -12.85
C GLU A 88 2.88 14.79 -13.15
N PHE A 89 2.84 13.59 -12.54
CA PHE A 89 1.70 12.70 -12.68
C PHE A 89 0.43 13.31 -12.08
N VAL A 90 0.54 13.85 -10.87
CA VAL A 90 -0.60 14.46 -10.15
C VAL A 90 -1.19 15.62 -10.95
N GLU A 91 -0.38 16.55 -11.42
CA GLU A 91 -0.82 17.72 -12.17
C GLU A 91 -1.45 17.37 -13.54
N ASN A 92 -0.92 16.36 -14.23
CA ASN A 92 -1.34 16.03 -15.59
C ASN A 92 -2.38 14.90 -15.69
N ARG A 93 -2.55 14.10 -14.64
CA ARG A 93 -3.29 12.83 -14.71
C ARG A 93 -4.32 12.64 -13.60
N THR A 94 -4.46 13.60 -12.69
CA THR A 94 -5.42 13.50 -11.57
C THR A 94 -6.22 14.79 -11.42
N GLU A 95 -7.29 14.70 -10.63
CA GLU A 95 -8.14 15.83 -10.22
C GLU A 95 -8.30 15.80 -8.70
N GLY A 96 -8.59 16.96 -8.07
CA GLY A 96 -8.91 17.03 -6.65
C GLY A 96 -7.74 16.80 -5.70
N PHE A 97 -6.50 17.00 -6.15
CA PHE A 97 -5.31 16.79 -5.30
C PHE A 97 -5.28 17.74 -4.10
N GLU A 98 -5.67 19.00 -4.28
CA GLU A 98 -5.62 19.99 -3.20
C GLU A 98 -6.60 19.64 -2.07
N GLU A 99 -7.84 19.27 -2.42
CA GLU A 99 -8.83 18.80 -1.46
C GLU A 99 -8.41 17.50 -0.78
N PHE A 100 -7.81 16.58 -1.53
CA PHE A 100 -7.26 15.35 -0.98
C PHE A 100 -6.13 15.64 0.00
N ALA A 101 -5.19 16.52 -0.34
CA ALA A 101 -4.08 16.89 0.52
C ALA A 101 -4.57 17.53 1.85
N VAL A 102 -5.58 18.39 1.78
CA VAL A 102 -6.24 18.97 2.96
C VAL A 102 -6.89 17.88 3.82
N MET A 103 -7.60 16.94 3.19
CA MET A 103 -8.28 15.85 3.90
C MET A 103 -7.30 14.93 4.60
N VAL A 104 -6.19 14.55 3.95
CA VAL A 104 -5.19 13.65 4.56
C VAL A 104 -4.27 14.35 5.55
N ALA A 105 -4.26 15.68 5.61
CA ALA A 105 -3.43 16.43 6.57
C ALA A 105 -3.72 16.05 8.04
N ASP A 106 -4.95 15.66 8.33
CA ASP A 106 -5.39 15.22 9.66
C ASP A 106 -4.96 13.77 10.01
N TYR A 107 -4.43 13.01 9.06
CA TYR A 107 -3.99 11.64 9.25
C TYR A 107 -2.49 11.57 9.55
N THR A 108 -2.06 12.28 10.60
CA THR A 108 -0.64 12.22 11.00
C THR A 108 -0.24 10.80 11.41
N PRO A 109 1.06 10.44 11.28
CA PRO A 109 1.53 9.10 11.63
C PRO A 109 1.12 8.67 13.05
N GLU A 110 1.19 9.57 14.03
CA GLU A 110 0.83 9.29 15.43
C GLU A 110 -0.66 9.00 15.57
N LYS A 111 -1.51 9.81 14.93
CA LYS A 111 -2.97 9.60 14.95
C LYS A 111 -3.35 8.30 14.27
N VAL A 112 -2.71 7.98 13.15
CA VAL A 112 -2.95 6.73 12.43
C VAL A 112 -2.43 5.53 13.22
N ALA A 113 -1.29 5.65 13.88
CA ALA A 113 -0.77 4.64 14.78
C ALA A 113 -1.77 4.29 15.90
N GLU A 114 -2.39 5.30 16.51
CA GLU A 114 -3.44 5.12 17.52
C GLU A 114 -4.69 4.43 16.94
N ILE A 115 -5.18 4.87 15.78
CA ILE A 115 -6.36 4.31 15.11
C ILE A 115 -6.12 2.87 14.68
N CYS A 116 -5.02 2.63 13.99
CA CYS A 116 -4.70 1.35 13.36
C CYS A 116 -4.08 0.34 14.31
N GLY A 117 -3.49 0.78 15.42
CA GLY A 117 -2.78 -0.08 16.38
C GLY A 117 -1.41 -0.54 15.86
N ILE A 118 -0.73 0.30 15.10
CA ILE A 118 0.59 0.06 14.51
C ILE A 118 1.61 1.07 15.03
N ASP A 119 2.87 0.86 14.75
CA ASP A 119 3.92 1.83 15.03
C ASP A 119 3.92 2.96 13.99
N ALA A 120 4.12 4.22 14.44
CA ALA A 120 4.13 5.38 13.57
C ALA A 120 5.37 5.41 12.65
N ASP A 121 6.53 5.00 13.18
CA ASP A 121 7.77 4.95 12.40
C ASP A 121 7.70 3.87 11.31
N ASP A 122 7.08 2.72 11.60
CA ASP A 122 6.84 1.66 10.61
C ASP A 122 5.92 2.13 9.49
N LEU A 123 4.87 2.92 9.80
CA LEU A 123 4.01 3.54 8.80
C LEU A 123 4.80 4.48 7.89
N VAL A 124 5.61 5.37 8.47
CA VAL A 124 6.44 6.33 7.72
C VAL A 124 7.47 5.61 6.87
N GLN A 125 8.08 4.55 7.40
CA GLN A 125 9.05 3.74 6.68
C GLN A 125 8.40 3.02 5.50
N ALA A 126 7.21 2.44 5.70
CA ALA A 126 6.44 1.78 4.63
C ALA A 126 6.07 2.78 3.52
N ALA A 127 5.58 3.97 3.90
CA ALA A 127 5.25 5.04 2.97
C ALA A 127 6.47 5.48 2.13
N THR A 128 7.60 5.67 2.79
CA THR A 128 8.86 6.07 2.16
C THR A 128 9.37 4.99 1.20
N MET A 129 9.36 3.72 1.64
CA MET A 129 9.78 2.57 0.83
C MET A 129 8.91 2.43 -0.41
N TYR A 130 7.59 2.52 -0.25
CA TYR A 130 6.63 2.43 -1.35
C TYR A 130 6.81 3.57 -2.35
N ALA A 131 6.88 4.82 -1.88
CA ALA A 131 6.96 5.99 -2.74
C ALA A 131 8.26 6.06 -3.56
N LYS A 132 9.40 5.73 -2.94
CA LYS A 132 10.72 5.82 -3.59
C LYS A 132 10.99 4.73 -4.62
N ALA A 133 10.29 3.62 -4.57
CA ALA A 133 10.45 2.57 -5.58
C ALA A 133 9.92 3.06 -6.93
N ASP A 134 10.58 2.73 -8.01
CA ASP A 134 10.10 3.03 -9.35
C ASP A 134 8.91 2.14 -9.72
N ARG A 135 8.97 0.86 -9.36
CA ARG A 135 7.91 -0.13 -9.60
C ARG A 135 7.44 -0.75 -8.30
N ALA A 136 6.27 -0.32 -7.85
CA ALA A 136 5.67 -0.77 -6.60
C ALA A 136 4.18 -1.05 -6.76
N PRO A 137 3.78 -2.28 -7.10
CA PRO A 137 2.38 -2.66 -7.15
C PRO A 137 1.74 -2.69 -5.76
N ILE A 138 0.45 -2.35 -5.71
CA ILE A 138 -0.44 -2.64 -4.59
C ILE A 138 -1.24 -3.89 -4.94
N ILE A 139 -1.14 -4.90 -4.10
CA ILE A 139 -1.93 -6.14 -4.21
C ILE A 139 -2.87 -6.18 -3.00
N TYR A 140 -4.16 -6.12 -3.23
CA TYR A 140 -5.17 -6.22 -2.18
C TYR A 140 -6.24 -7.25 -2.53
N CYS A 141 -6.99 -7.69 -1.52
CA CYS A 141 -8.07 -8.65 -1.68
C CYS A 141 -9.24 -8.30 -0.74
N LEU A 142 -10.02 -9.29 -0.35
CA LEU A 142 -11.23 -9.18 0.46
C LEU A 142 -11.01 -8.46 1.80
N GLY A 143 -9.81 -8.55 2.38
CA GLY A 143 -9.46 -7.82 3.61
C GLY A 143 -9.44 -6.29 3.46
N VAL A 144 -9.52 -5.77 2.22
CA VAL A 144 -9.78 -4.35 1.95
C VAL A 144 -11.21 -4.15 1.45
N ALA A 145 -11.65 -4.97 0.50
CA ALA A 145 -12.90 -4.75 -0.24
C ALA A 145 -14.16 -5.20 0.49
N GLU A 146 -14.10 -6.21 1.37
CA GLU A 146 -15.25 -6.77 2.08
C GLU A 146 -15.44 -6.20 3.50
N HIS A 147 -15.33 -4.89 3.63
CA HIS A 147 -15.68 -4.15 4.83
C HIS A 147 -16.86 -3.21 4.56
N SER A 148 -17.51 -2.72 5.61
CA SER A 148 -18.54 -1.65 5.48
C SER A 148 -18.00 -0.42 4.76
N THR A 149 -16.70 -0.15 4.85
CA THR A 149 -15.95 0.90 4.16
C THR A 149 -15.09 0.35 3.02
N GLY A 150 -15.51 -0.77 2.41
CA GLY A 150 -14.69 -1.45 1.38
C GLY A 150 -14.49 -0.62 0.12
N THR A 151 -15.51 0.12 -0.32
CA THR A 151 -15.40 1.02 -1.47
C THR A 151 -14.38 2.12 -1.21
N GLU A 152 -14.48 2.79 -0.07
CA GLU A 152 -13.54 3.84 0.37
C GLU A 152 -12.12 3.28 0.54
N GLY A 153 -12.00 2.06 1.06
CA GLY A 153 -10.74 1.35 1.19
C GLY A 153 -10.05 1.17 -0.16
N VAL A 154 -10.77 0.67 -1.16
CA VAL A 154 -10.24 0.47 -2.53
C VAL A 154 -9.91 1.82 -3.20
N MET A 155 -10.77 2.82 -3.04
CA MET A 155 -10.51 4.18 -3.56
C MET A 155 -9.26 4.79 -2.93
N SER A 156 -9.06 4.60 -1.61
CA SER A 156 -7.86 5.10 -0.92
C SER A 156 -6.58 4.43 -1.41
N MET A 157 -6.59 3.12 -1.72
CA MET A 157 -5.46 2.44 -2.36
C MET A 157 -5.18 3.01 -3.75
N SER A 158 -6.21 3.30 -4.53
CA SER A 158 -6.08 3.90 -5.85
C SER A 158 -5.52 5.33 -5.77
N ASN A 159 -6.00 6.14 -4.83
CA ASN A 159 -5.49 7.49 -4.59
C ASN A 159 -4.00 7.46 -4.23
N MET A 160 -3.59 6.51 -3.38
CA MET A 160 -2.18 6.34 -3.01
C MET A 160 -1.32 5.95 -4.22
N ALA A 161 -1.81 5.07 -5.11
CA ALA A 161 -1.10 4.70 -6.33
C ALA A 161 -0.99 5.89 -7.30
N MET A 162 -2.03 6.70 -7.45
CA MET A 162 -2.03 7.92 -8.26
C MET A 162 -1.07 8.97 -7.70
N LEU A 163 -1.05 9.15 -6.37
CA LEU A 163 -0.20 10.13 -5.69
C LEU A 163 1.29 9.98 -6.04
N VAL A 164 1.74 8.76 -6.28
CA VAL A 164 3.14 8.43 -6.61
C VAL A 164 3.32 7.94 -8.05
N GLY A 165 2.35 8.16 -8.93
CA GLY A 165 2.43 7.85 -10.35
C GLY A 165 2.58 6.36 -10.68
N LYS A 166 2.05 5.44 -9.85
CA LYS A 166 2.23 3.99 -10.01
C LYS A 166 1.13 3.32 -10.86
N LEU A 167 0.33 4.09 -11.60
CA LEU A 167 -0.68 3.53 -12.49
C LEU A 167 -0.07 3.16 -13.85
N GLY A 168 -0.14 1.86 -14.20
CA GLY A 168 0.32 1.35 -15.49
C GLY A 168 1.84 1.25 -15.62
N ARG A 169 2.54 1.20 -14.52
CA ARG A 169 4.00 1.02 -14.47
C ARG A 169 4.40 -0.31 -13.86
#